data_93c3aa37a30e0ac96a333d369065ed18
#
_entry.id   93c3aa37a30e0ac96a333d369065ed18
#
_cell.length_a   1.000
_cell.length_b   1.000
_cell.length_c   1.000
_cell.angle_alpha   90.00
_cell.angle_beta   90.00
_cell.angle_gamma   90.00
#
_symmetry.space_group_name_H-M   'P 1'
#
loop_
_entity.id
_entity.type
_entity.pdbx_description
1 polymer ?
#
loop_
_entity_poly.entity_id
_entity_poly.type
_entity_poly.pdbx_seq_one_letter_code
_entity_poly.pdbx_strand_id
1 'polypeptide(L)'
;MFAALGSAVPVAAGAATGKPHRGTVLRAKPAQVSIGPRTVTTWTYDGRLPGPRIEATAGGLVRAKLVNGLPADTTVHWHGIRLDARMDGAPGYTQKAVPPGGTFDYVFTVPDPGTYFYHSHVGMQNDRGLYGTLIVADPHEPLGYDEEFTVVLDDWVDGVGGTPDEALRRLNASTAHDDTLRSTLLGGVVGELRHPYHLINGRAAETPEVFVSKPGRLVRFRVINAAADTAFRVALGGHRMAVTHTDGFPCAPVTVDTFLIGMGERYDFLVRLGDGAFPLVAEAEGKRARAFAIVSTSHRAPAPAATCGCAS
;
A
#
# COMPACT_ATOMS: atom_id res chain seq x y z
N MET A 1 24.90 42.19 -26.18
CA MET A 1 24.74 41.30 -27.34
C MET A 1 25.40 39.97 -26.97
N PHE A 2 24.66 39.08 -26.31
CA PHE A 2 25.14 37.75 -25.92
C PHE A 2 24.27 36.73 -26.65
N ALA A 3 24.85 36.01 -27.58
CA ALA A 3 24.22 34.90 -28.28
C ALA A 3 24.41 33.62 -27.46
N ALA A 4 23.32 33.04 -26.95
CA ALA A 4 23.33 31.72 -26.35
C ALA A 4 23.10 30.66 -27.43
N LEU A 5 24.13 29.88 -27.70
CA LEU A 5 24.06 28.66 -28.51
C LEU A 5 23.52 27.52 -27.62
N GLY A 6 22.26 27.21 -27.78
CA GLY A 6 21.69 26.02 -27.22
C GLY A 6 21.98 24.79 -28.06
N SER A 7 22.86 23.92 -27.60
CA SER A 7 23.08 22.59 -28.16
C SER A 7 22.02 21.65 -27.63
N ALA A 8 21.06 21.26 -28.47
CA ALA A 8 20.14 20.18 -28.20
C ALA A 8 20.87 18.84 -28.25
N VAL A 9 20.99 18.17 -27.12
CA VAL A 9 21.45 16.77 -27.03
C VAL A 9 20.30 15.87 -27.46
N PRO A 10 20.44 15.02 -28.47
CA PRO A 10 19.39 14.07 -28.81
C PRO A 10 19.28 13.01 -27.71
N VAL A 11 18.14 12.94 -27.04
CA VAL A 11 17.79 11.83 -26.16
C VAL A 11 17.54 10.62 -27.07
N ALA A 12 18.51 9.71 -27.11
CA ALA A 12 18.30 8.41 -27.71
C ALA A 12 17.23 7.65 -26.92
N ALA A 13 16.10 7.37 -27.56
CA ALA A 13 15.09 6.45 -27.05
C ALA A 13 15.70 5.04 -27.00
N GLY A 14 16.32 4.69 -25.90
CA GLY A 14 16.73 3.31 -25.61
C GLY A 14 15.48 2.46 -25.49
N ALA A 15 15.31 1.49 -26.39
CA ALA A 15 14.26 0.49 -26.30
C ALA A 15 14.45 -0.30 -24.99
N ALA A 16 13.55 -0.10 -24.03
CA ALA A 16 13.54 -0.84 -22.79
C ALA A 16 13.27 -2.33 -23.09
N THR A 17 14.29 -3.17 -22.90
CA THR A 17 14.20 -4.64 -23.02
C THR A 17 13.62 -5.29 -21.76
N GLY A 18 12.60 -4.68 -21.15
CA GLY A 18 11.86 -5.27 -20.04
C GLY A 18 11.05 -6.46 -20.53
N LYS A 19 11.08 -7.57 -19.80
CA LYS A 19 10.21 -8.71 -20.10
C LYS A 19 8.76 -8.20 -20.13
N PRO A 20 7.98 -8.53 -21.19
CA PRO A 20 6.61 -8.08 -21.27
C PRO A 20 5.83 -8.67 -20.08
N HIS A 21 5.09 -7.82 -19.36
CA HIS A 21 4.18 -8.27 -18.33
C HIS A 21 3.17 -9.25 -18.93
N ARG A 22 3.16 -10.49 -18.45
CA ARG A 22 2.08 -11.45 -18.76
C ARG A 22 0.81 -10.88 -18.13
N GLY A 23 -0.19 -10.55 -18.95
CA GLY A 23 -1.42 -9.90 -18.51
C GLY A 23 -1.98 -10.52 -17.22
N THR A 24 -2.32 -9.68 -16.25
CA THR A 24 -2.95 -10.10 -15.00
C THR A 24 -4.47 -10.06 -15.16
N VAL A 25 -5.16 -11.04 -14.60
CA VAL A 25 -6.62 -11.00 -14.48
C VAL A 25 -6.97 -10.68 -13.02
N LEU A 26 -7.65 -9.58 -12.79
CA LEU A 26 -8.16 -9.17 -11.49
C LEU A 26 -9.64 -9.54 -11.39
N ARG A 27 -9.95 -10.60 -10.68
CA ARG A 27 -11.35 -11.02 -10.44
C ARG A 27 -11.83 -10.41 -9.14
N ALA A 28 -12.57 -9.30 -9.25
CA ALA A 28 -13.27 -8.73 -8.10
C ALA A 28 -14.43 -9.64 -7.72
N LYS A 29 -14.42 -10.19 -6.49
CA LYS A 29 -15.44 -11.14 -6.04
C LYS A 29 -15.51 -11.21 -4.52
N PRO A 30 -16.67 -11.60 -3.96
CA PRO A 30 -16.75 -11.96 -2.55
C PRO A 30 -15.83 -13.17 -2.24
N ALA A 31 -15.19 -13.14 -1.07
CA ALA A 31 -14.38 -14.23 -0.57
C ALA A 31 -14.34 -14.23 0.97
N GLN A 32 -14.01 -15.38 1.54
CA GLN A 32 -13.71 -15.48 2.98
C GLN A 32 -12.23 -15.16 3.20
N VAL A 33 -11.95 -14.27 4.15
CA VAL A 33 -10.62 -13.92 4.62
C VAL A 33 -10.54 -13.98 6.13
N SER A 34 -9.35 -14.21 6.66
CA SER A 34 -9.11 -14.22 8.11
C SER A 34 -8.63 -12.84 8.56
N ILE A 35 -9.37 -12.22 9.47
CA ILE A 35 -9.02 -10.95 10.14
C ILE A 35 -8.84 -11.24 11.63
N GLY A 36 -7.60 -11.34 12.08
CA GLY A 36 -7.28 -11.85 13.41
C GLY A 36 -7.89 -13.25 13.64
N PRO A 37 -8.63 -13.47 14.73
CA PRO A 37 -9.28 -14.76 15.01
C PRO A 37 -10.58 -14.98 14.23
N ARG A 38 -11.03 -14.03 13.41
CA ARG A 38 -12.32 -14.09 12.71
C ARG A 38 -12.15 -14.44 11.25
N THR A 39 -13.08 -15.22 10.70
CA THR A 39 -13.27 -15.37 9.26
C THR A 39 -14.45 -14.51 8.84
N VAL A 40 -14.23 -13.61 7.91
CA VAL A 40 -15.24 -12.69 7.40
C VAL A 40 -15.44 -12.88 5.90
N THR A 41 -16.64 -12.61 5.41
CA THR A 41 -16.88 -12.52 3.96
C THR A 41 -16.77 -11.06 3.56
N THR A 42 -15.85 -10.78 2.66
CA THR A 42 -15.59 -9.44 2.14
C THR A 42 -15.36 -9.48 0.63
N TRP A 43 -15.03 -8.34 0.02
CA TRP A 43 -14.72 -8.26 -1.40
C TRP A 43 -13.21 -8.23 -1.60
N THR A 44 -12.73 -8.95 -2.59
CA THR A 44 -11.29 -9.15 -2.84
C THR A 44 -11.01 -9.18 -4.33
N TYR A 45 -9.75 -8.96 -4.69
CA TYR A 45 -9.24 -9.43 -5.98
C TYR A 45 -8.69 -10.85 -5.83
N ASP A 46 -9.23 -11.80 -6.61
CA ASP A 46 -8.83 -13.22 -6.66
C ASP A 46 -8.88 -13.97 -5.31
N GLY A 47 -9.71 -13.53 -4.35
CA GLY A 47 -9.84 -14.17 -3.04
C GLY A 47 -8.67 -13.91 -2.09
N ARG A 48 -7.92 -12.84 -2.29
CA ARG A 48 -6.74 -12.47 -1.50
C ARG A 48 -6.86 -11.08 -0.90
N LEU A 49 -6.20 -10.89 0.22
CA LEU A 49 -6.07 -9.61 0.90
C LEU A 49 -4.59 -9.45 1.36
N PRO A 50 -3.85 -8.48 0.83
CA PRO A 50 -4.11 -7.71 -0.39
C PRO A 50 -4.31 -8.56 -1.63
N GLY A 51 -4.91 -7.99 -2.68
CA GLY A 51 -5.01 -8.59 -4.02
C GLY A 51 -3.64 -8.92 -4.62
N PRO A 52 -3.58 -9.52 -5.81
CA PRO A 52 -2.33 -9.94 -6.47
C PRO A 52 -1.31 -8.80 -6.59
N ARG A 53 -0.04 -9.06 -6.30
CA ARG A 53 1.06 -8.17 -6.67
C ARG A 53 1.24 -8.17 -8.17
N ILE A 54 1.21 -6.98 -8.77
CA ILE A 54 1.54 -6.77 -10.17
C ILE A 54 2.96 -6.21 -10.24
N GLU A 55 3.76 -6.75 -11.14
CA GLU A 55 5.13 -6.30 -11.36
C GLU A 55 5.30 -5.82 -12.80
N ALA A 56 5.98 -4.70 -12.97
CA ALA A 56 6.33 -4.13 -14.26
C ALA A 56 7.75 -3.54 -14.20
N THR A 57 8.27 -3.12 -15.34
CA THR A 57 9.52 -2.36 -15.43
C THR A 57 9.21 -0.99 -16.00
N ALA A 58 9.88 0.06 -15.55
CA ALA A 58 9.71 1.42 -16.07
C ALA A 58 9.86 1.46 -17.59
N GLY A 59 8.97 2.18 -18.26
CA GLY A 59 8.82 2.18 -19.73
C GLY A 59 8.05 0.98 -20.28
N GLY A 60 7.75 -0.03 -19.45
CA GLY A 60 7.02 -1.23 -19.84
C GLY A 60 5.50 -1.05 -19.90
N LEU A 61 4.82 -2.04 -20.46
CA LEU A 61 3.38 -2.06 -20.63
C LEU A 61 2.72 -2.93 -19.56
N VAL A 62 1.79 -2.38 -18.80
CA VAL A 62 0.89 -3.14 -17.93
C VAL A 62 -0.36 -3.54 -18.71
N ARG A 63 -0.77 -4.78 -18.56
CA ARG A 63 -2.03 -5.34 -19.07
C ARG A 63 -2.75 -5.99 -17.91
N ALA A 64 -3.92 -5.44 -17.53
CA ALA A 64 -4.74 -6.00 -16.46
C ALA A 64 -6.20 -6.06 -16.91
N LYS A 65 -6.81 -7.22 -16.78
CA LYS A 65 -8.23 -7.41 -17.09
C LYS A 65 -9.01 -7.49 -15.79
N LEU A 66 -9.89 -6.50 -15.58
CA LEU A 66 -10.90 -6.58 -14.53
C LEU A 66 -12.03 -7.52 -14.96
N VAL A 67 -12.40 -8.44 -14.09
CA VAL A 67 -13.62 -9.26 -14.20
C VAL A 67 -14.44 -8.98 -12.96
N ASN A 68 -15.61 -8.34 -13.13
CA ASN A 68 -16.47 -7.98 -12.02
C ASN A 68 -17.45 -9.11 -11.66
N GLY A 69 -17.11 -9.88 -10.63
CA GLY A 69 -17.99 -10.88 -10.00
C GLY A 69 -18.67 -10.39 -8.72
N LEU A 70 -18.68 -9.07 -8.47
CA LEU A 70 -19.37 -8.45 -7.35
C LEU A 70 -20.87 -8.22 -7.67
N PRO A 71 -21.71 -8.03 -6.64
CA PRO A 71 -23.10 -7.66 -6.82
C PRO A 71 -23.30 -6.16 -7.13
N ALA A 72 -22.23 -5.38 -7.30
CA ALA A 72 -22.20 -3.94 -7.52
C ALA A 72 -21.20 -3.56 -8.61
N ASP A 73 -21.38 -2.38 -9.18
CA ASP A 73 -20.41 -1.80 -10.12
C ASP A 73 -19.04 -1.61 -9.47
N THR A 74 -17.95 -1.72 -10.24
CA THR A 74 -16.60 -1.50 -9.74
C THR A 74 -15.67 -0.94 -10.81
N THR A 75 -14.50 -0.46 -10.40
CA THR A 75 -13.38 -0.07 -11.28
C THR A 75 -12.05 -0.49 -10.65
N VAL A 76 -10.95 -0.29 -11.39
CA VAL A 76 -9.59 -0.33 -10.84
C VAL A 76 -8.92 1.00 -11.13
N HIS A 77 -8.58 1.75 -10.08
CA HIS A 77 -7.74 2.93 -10.15
C HIS A 77 -6.29 2.54 -9.87
N TRP A 78 -5.35 3.15 -10.58
CA TRP A 78 -3.91 2.89 -10.47
C TRP A 78 -3.26 4.06 -9.73
N HIS A 79 -3.23 3.94 -8.41
CA HIS A 79 -2.89 5.03 -7.53
C HIS A 79 -1.43 5.48 -7.67
N GLY A 80 -1.25 6.75 -7.96
CA GLY A 80 0.03 7.44 -8.02
C GLY A 80 0.79 7.28 -9.34
N ILE A 81 0.27 6.54 -10.31
CA ILE A 81 0.91 6.37 -11.62
C ILE A 81 0.43 7.43 -12.60
N ARG A 82 1.37 8.01 -13.31
CA ARG A 82 1.13 8.90 -14.44
C ARG A 82 0.81 8.05 -15.67
N LEU A 83 -0.45 8.00 -16.07
CA LEU A 83 -0.95 7.17 -17.17
C LEU A 83 -1.97 7.92 -18.05
N ASP A 84 -2.40 7.28 -19.14
CA ASP A 84 -3.49 7.77 -19.97
C ASP A 84 -4.80 7.80 -19.16
N ALA A 85 -5.45 8.96 -19.07
CA ALA A 85 -6.66 9.15 -18.28
C ALA A 85 -7.77 8.13 -18.58
N ARG A 86 -7.85 7.59 -19.82
CA ARG A 86 -8.82 6.54 -20.19
C ARG A 86 -8.60 5.22 -19.42
N MET A 87 -7.44 5.04 -18.81
CA MET A 87 -7.06 3.86 -18.03
C MET A 87 -7.01 4.12 -16.53
N ASP A 88 -7.35 5.35 -16.09
CA ASP A 88 -7.21 5.77 -14.70
C ASP A 88 -8.22 5.13 -13.73
N GLY A 89 -9.35 4.67 -14.25
CA GLY A 89 -10.34 3.95 -13.43
C GLY A 89 -11.25 4.81 -12.57
N ALA A 90 -11.29 6.15 -12.77
CA ALA A 90 -12.17 7.05 -12.03
C ALA A 90 -13.59 7.07 -12.66
N PRO A 91 -14.61 6.49 -11.99
CA PRO A 91 -15.95 6.36 -12.56
C PRO A 91 -16.60 7.72 -12.71
N GLY A 92 -17.26 7.92 -13.87
CA GLY A 92 -17.92 9.19 -14.22
C GLY A 92 -16.98 10.27 -14.74
N TYR A 93 -15.67 10.09 -14.62
CA TYR A 93 -14.66 11.02 -15.16
C TYR A 93 -13.88 10.40 -16.33
N THR A 94 -13.20 9.28 -16.08
CA THR A 94 -12.30 8.66 -17.06
C THR A 94 -12.90 7.43 -17.73
N GLN A 95 -13.83 6.76 -17.07
CA GLN A 95 -14.57 5.61 -17.60
C GLN A 95 -15.95 5.47 -16.93
N LYS A 96 -16.77 4.58 -17.47
CA LYS A 96 -17.95 4.07 -16.77
C LYS A 96 -17.54 2.96 -15.82
N ALA A 97 -18.20 2.88 -14.65
CA ALA A 97 -18.03 1.73 -13.78
C ALA A 97 -18.43 0.44 -14.50
N VAL A 98 -17.75 -0.64 -14.20
CA VAL A 98 -17.97 -1.96 -14.79
C VAL A 98 -19.09 -2.67 -14.01
N PRO A 99 -20.23 -2.99 -14.65
CA PRO A 99 -21.35 -3.59 -13.96
C PRO A 99 -21.08 -5.04 -13.56
N PRO A 100 -21.91 -5.63 -12.67
CA PRO A 100 -21.83 -7.05 -12.33
C PRO A 100 -21.79 -7.95 -13.57
N GLY A 101 -20.85 -8.91 -13.59
CA GLY A 101 -20.59 -9.79 -14.74
C GLY A 101 -19.81 -9.13 -15.88
N GLY A 102 -19.57 -7.82 -15.83
CA GLY A 102 -18.82 -7.08 -16.84
C GLY A 102 -17.31 -7.24 -16.74
N THR A 103 -16.61 -6.76 -17.76
CA THR A 103 -15.14 -6.76 -17.81
C THR A 103 -14.61 -5.44 -18.35
N PHE A 104 -13.36 -5.10 -18.00
CA PHE A 104 -12.62 -3.98 -18.57
C PHE A 104 -11.16 -4.32 -18.72
N ASP A 105 -10.55 -3.95 -19.85
CA ASP A 105 -9.14 -4.21 -20.13
C ASP A 105 -8.34 -2.90 -19.94
N TYR A 106 -7.51 -2.86 -18.89
CA TYR A 106 -6.54 -1.81 -18.64
C TYR A 106 -5.25 -2.10 -19.38
N VAL A 107 -4.83 -1.19 -20.24
CA VAL A 107 -3.58 -1.31 -21.02
C VAL A 107 -2.89 0.05 -21.03
N PHE A 108 -1.77 0.17 -20.31
CA PHE A 108 -1.05 1.44 -20.20
C PHE A 108 0.45 1.22 -19.98
N THR A 109 1.23 2.21 -20.37
CA THR A 109 2.67 2.25 -20.06
C THR A 109 2.89 2.80 -18.67
N VAL A 110 3.82 2.21 -17.91
CA VAL A 110 4.29 2.72 -16.61
C VAL A 110 5.60 3.50 -16.82
N PRO A 111 5.56 4.83 -16.86
CA PRO A 111 6.75 5.61 -17.26
C PRO A 111 7.82 5.64 -16.16
N ASP A 112 7.42 5.61 -14.90
CA ASP A 112 8.29 5.86 -13.76
C ASP A 112 8.41 4.60 -12.88
N PRO A 113 9.65 4.24 -12.44
CA PRO A 113 9.83 3.18 -11.46
C PRO A 113 9.31 3.61 -10.10
N GLY A 114 8.93 2.65 -9.24
CA GLY A 114 8.51 2.99 -7.88
C GLY A 114 7.52 2.01 -7.27
N THR A 115 7.04 2.41 -6.09
CA THR A 115 6.05 1.69 -5.30
C THR A 115 4.69 2.34 -5.50
N TYR A 116 3.77 1.59 -6.07
CA TYR A 116 2.41 2.00 -6.38
C TYR A 116 1.42 0.94 -5.90
N PHE A 117 0.13 1.27 -5.94
CA PHE A 117 -0.92 0.31 -5.65
C PHE A 117 -2.15 0.55 -6.54
N TYR A 118 -3.04 -0.40 -6.56
CA TYR A 118 -4.30 -0.28 -7.27
C TYR A 118 -5.45 -0.58 -6.32
N HIS A 119 -6.59 0.08 -6.53
CA HIS A 119 -7.78 -0.12 -5.71
C HIS A 119 -9.05 0.24 -6.47
N SER A 120 -10.21 -0.17 -5.96
CA SER A 120 -11.48 0.30 -6.50
C SER A 120 -11.67 1.79 -6.20
N HIS A 121 -12.28 2.52 -7.14
CA HIS A 121 -12.65 3.92 -6.97
C HIS A 121 -14.18 4.10 -6.94
N VAL A 122 -14.92 3.06 -6.51
CA VAL A 122 -16.39 3.07 -6.39
C VAL A 122 -16.78 2.95 -4.91
N GLY A 123 -17.40 4.01 -4.36
CA GLY A 123 -17.87 4.03 -2.97
C GLY A 123 -16.78 3.61 -1.97
N MET A 124 -17.17 2.79 -0.99
CA MET A 124 -16.28 2.30 0.08
C MET A 124 -15.65 0.94 -0.26
N GLN A 125 -15.41 0.64 -1.53
CA GLN A 125 -14.95 -0.69 -1.94
C GLN A 125 -13.47 -0.95 -1.62
N ASN A 126 -12.65 0.10 -1.52
CA ASN A 126 -11.28 -0.02 -1.01
C ASN A 126 -11.28 -0.66 0.38
N ASP A 127 -12.13 -0.16 1.27
CA ASP A 127 -12.25 -0.59 2.67
C ASP A 127 -12.88 -1.99 2.84
N ARG A 128 -13.34 -2.57 1.73
CA ARG A 128 -13.75 -3.98 1.65
C ARG A 128 -12.61 -4.90 1.19
N GLY A 129 -11.41 -4.37 0.92
CA GLY A 129 -10.25 -5.14 0.50
C GLY A 129 -10.01 -5.18 -1.01
N LEU A 130 -10.68 -4.33 -1.80
CA LEU A 130 -10.44 -4.21 -3.23
C LEU A 130 -9.21 -3.31 -3.51
N TYR A 131 -8.04 -3.76 -3.05
CA TYR A 131 -6.74 -3.15 -3.30
C TYR A 131 -5.65 -4.21 -3.49
N GLY A 132 -4.56 -3.82 -4.12
CA GLY A 132 -3.36 -4.63 -4.29
C GLY A 132 -2.18 -3.78 -4.75
N THR A 133 -1.01 -4.38 -4.90
CA THR A 133 0.24 -3.64 -5.13
C THR A 133 0.65 -3.67 -6.60
N LEU A 134 1.21 -2.56 -7.08
CA LEU A 134 1.89 -2.47 -8.37
C LEU A 134 3.31 -1.96 -8.12
N ILE A 135 4.29 -2.82 -8.36
CA ILE A 135 5.70 -2.50 -8.20
C ILE A 135 6.33 -2.36 -9.59
N VAL A 136 6.87 -1.19 -9.84
CA VAL A 136 7.55 -0.88 -11.11
C VAL A 136 9.05 -0.85 -10.85
N ALA A 137 9.76 -1.83 -11.39
CA ALA A 137 11.20 -1.94 -11.26
C ALA A 137 11.92 -0.84 -12.05
N ASP A 138 13.00 -0.31 -11.47
CA ASP A 138 13.95 0.53 -12.17
C ASP A 138 14.96 -0.37 -12.91
N PRO A 139 15.09 -0.30 -14.25
CA PRO A 139 16.10 -1.05 -14.97
C PRO A 139 17.53 -0.58 -14.64
N HIS A 140 17.68 0.58 -14.02
CA HIS A 140 18.95 1.19 -13.63
C HIS A 140 19.02 1.43 -12.12
N GLU A 141 18.37 0.56 -11.30
CA GLU A 141 18.27 0.69 -9.86
C GLU A 141 19.61 1.06 -9.20
N PRO A 142 19.75 2.28 -8.65
CA PRO A 142 21.02 2.74 -8.08
C PRO A 142 21.25 2.23 -6.65
N LEU A 143 20.21 1.73 -5.99
CA LEU A 143 20.28 1.26 -4.61
C LEU A 143 20.65 -0.23 -4.60
N GLY A 144 21.85 -0.54 -4.20
CA GLY A 144 22.33 -1.92 -4.14
C GLY A 144 21.77 -2.68 -2.94
N TYR A 145 20.48 -3.06 -2.95
CA TYR A 145 19.87 -3.90 -1.91
C TYR A 145 19.84 -5.39 -2.31
N ASP A 146 19.79 -6.26 -1.30
CA ASP A 146 19.85 -7.71 -1.48
C ASP A 146 18.47 -8.33 -1.75
N GLU A 147 17.41 -7.77 -1.17
CA GLU A 147 16.03 -8.24 -1.26
C GLU A 147 15.04 -7.12 -0.92
N GLU A 148 13.76 -7.34 -1.24
CA GLU A 148 12.71 -6.37 -0.90
C GLU A 148 11.47 -7.04 -0.31
N PHE A 149 10.79 -6.30 0.57
CA PHE A 149 9.48 -6.64 1.12
C PHE A 149 8.47 -5.54 0.82
N THR A 150 7.24 -5.94 0.53
CA THR A 150 6.12 -5.01 0.38
C THR A 150 5.25 -5.08 1.63
N VAL A 151 4.97 -3.93 2.21
CA VAL A 151 4.18 -3.74 3.42
C VAL A 151 2.96 -2.90 3.06
N VAL A 152 1.78 -3.47 3.11
CA VAL A 152 0.52 -2.75 2.90
C VAL A 152 -0.14 -2.58 4.26
N LEU A 153 -0.29 -1.33 4.68
CA LEU A 153 -0.99 -0.92 5.89
C LEU A 153 -2.45 -0.68 5.56
N ASP A 154 -3.35 -1.08 6.45
CA ASP A 154 -4.78 -0.90 6.28
C ASP A 154 -5.50 -0.77 7.63
N ASP A 155 -6.66 -0.14 7.63
CA ASP A 155 -7.60 -0.11 8.74
C ASP A 155 -8.89 -0.84 8.34
N TRP A 156 -9.43 -1.68 9.25
CA TRP A 156 -10.41 -2.68 8.85
C TRP A 156 -11.68 -2.67 9.70
N VAL A 157 -12.84 -2.64 9.03
CA VAL A 157 -14.15 -2.69 9.68
C VAL A 157 -15.05 -3.77 9.09
N ASP A 158 -14.88 -4.16 7.81
CA ASP A 158 -15.82 -5.01 7.09
C ASP A 158 -15.95 -6.41 7.72
N GLY A 159 -17.18 -6.81 8.04
CA GLY A 159 -17.48 -8.09 8.66
C GLY A 159 -17.07 -8.24 10.13
N VAL A 160 -16.43 -7.24 10.74
CA VAL A 160 -16.01 -7.27 12.16
C VAL A 160 -16.66 -6.16 13.00
N GLY A 161 -16.98 -5.02 12.39
CA GLY A 161 -17.64 -3.87 13.02
C GLY A 161 -18.83 -3.34 12.23
N GLY A 162 -19.37 -4.13 11.34
CA GLY A 162 -20.36 -3.76 10.33
C GLY A 162 -19.76 -3.76 8.94
N THR A 163 -20.29 -2.92 8.06
CA THR A 163 -19.74 -2.70 6.72
C THR A 163 -19.22 -1.27 6.59
N PRO A 164 -18.28 -0.99 5.67
CA PRO A 164 -17.83 0.38 5.39
C PRO A 164 -18.96 1.33 5.01
N ASP A 165 -19.94 0.85 4.22
CA ASP A 165 -21.12 1.64 3.86
C ASP A 165 -22.01 1.99 5.08
N GLU A 166 -22.11 1.09 6.06
CA GLU A 166 -22.80 1.38 7.33
C GLU A 166 -22.01 2.37 8.18
N ALA A 167 -20.69 2.28 8.17
CA ALA A 167 -19.82 3.25 8.85
C ALA A 167 -20.01 4.65 8.23
N LEU A 168 -19.96 4.77 6.91
CA LEU A 168 -20.20 6.02 6.21
C LEU A 168 -21.60 6.59 6.49
N ARG A 169 -22.65 5.75 6.48
CA ARG A 169 -24.01 6.20 6.83
C ARG A 169 -24.09 6.75 8.26
N ARG A 170 -23.44 6.09 9.22
CA ARG A 170 -23.38 6.58 10.62
C ARG A 170 -22.68 7.92 10.73
N LEU A 171 -21.55 8.10 10.03
CA LEU A 171 -20.84 9.37 9.99
C LEU A 171 -21.72 10.48 9.42
N ASN A 172 -22.38 10.25 8.30
CA ASN A 172 -23.25 11.24 7.66
C ASN A 172 -24.50 11.58 8.50
N ALA A 173 -24.93 10.69 9.37
CA ALA A 173 -26.07 10.90 10.28
C ALA A 173 -25.69 11.54 11.63
N SER A 174 -24.40 11.62 11.95
CA SER A 174 -23.90 12.13 13.22
C SER A 174 -23.29 13.52 13.06
N THR A 175 -23.56 14.40 14.01
CA THR A 175 -22.82 15.66 14.18
C THR A 175 -21.80 15.57 15.33
N ALA A 176 -21.72 14.40 15.99
CA ALA A 176 -20.79 14.19 17.09
C ALA A 176 -19.44 13.69 16.53
N HIS A 177 -18.38 14.35 16.94
CA HIS A 177 -17.00 13.94 16.68
C HIS A 177 -16.43 13.21 17.90
N ASP A 178 -15.58 12.21 17.68
CA ASP A 178 -14.80 11.60 18.76
C ASP A 178 -13.58 12.50 19.08
N ASP A 179 -13.77 13.41 19.99
CA ASP A 179 -12.70 14.35 20.41
C ASP A 179 -11.49 13.66 21.04
N THR A 180 -11.52 12.36 21.26
CA THR A 180 -10.37 11.58 21.75
C THR A 180 -9.46 11.08 20.64
N LEU A 181 -9.88 11.18 19.36
CA LEU A 181 -9.06 10.88 18.18
C LEU A 181 -8.23 12.11 17.81
N ARG A 182 -7.11 12.34 18.52
CA ARG A 182 -6.29 13.54 18.34
C ARG A 182 -4.81 13.24 18.26
N SER A 183 -4.12 14.01 17.44
CA SER A 183 -2.66 14.06 17.37
C SER A 183 -2.20 15.50 17.25
N THR A 184 -1.20 15.86 18.04
CA THR A 184 -0.53 17.15 17.91
C THR A 184 0.30 17.21 16.64
N LEU A 185 0.83 16.07 16.19
CA LEU A 185 1.61 15.96 14.96
C LEU A 185 0.76 16.27 13.70
N LEU A 186 -0.50 15.80 13.69
CA LEU A 186 -1.45 16.05 12.61
C LEU A 186 -2.31 17.30 12.82
N GLY A 187 -2.04 18.07 13.87
CA GLY A 187 -2.67 19.37 14.10
C GLY A 187 -4.08 19.30 14.70
N GLY A 188 -4.54 18.18 15.22
CA GLY A 188 -5.85 18.07 15.86
C GLY A 188 -6.54 16.73 15.74
N VAL A 189 -7.78 16.72 15.23
CA VAL A 189 -8.55 15.50 14.99
C VAL A 189 -7.91 14.71 13.86
N VAL A 190 -7.76 13.38 14.06
CA VAL A 190 -6.97 12.50 13.18
C VAL A 190 -7.81 11.48 12.43
N GLY A 191 -9.08 11.68 12.37
CA GLY A 191 -10.02 10.80 11.70
C GLY A 191 -11.33 10.74 12.45
N GLU A 192 -12.29 10.04 11.89
CA GLU A 192 -13.66 9.99 12.40
C GLU A 192 -14.08 8.60 12.87
N LEU A 193 -13.24 7.58 12.57
CA LEU A 193 -13.54 6.19 12.89
C LEU A 193 -12.45 5.54 13.75
N ARG A 194 -12.95 4.75 14.73
CA ARG A 194 -12.13 3.72 15.39
C ARG A 194 -12.33 2.40 14.69
N HIS A 195 -11.32 2.00 13.93
CA HIS A 195 -11.35 0.70 13.27
C HIS A 195 -11.04 -0.41 14.29
N PRO A 196 -11.80 -1.53 14.27
CA PRO A 196 -11.56 -2.67 15.17
C PRO A 196 -10.19 -3.33 14.95
N TYR A 197 -9.68 -3.31 13.72
CA TYR A 197 -8.38 -3.87 13.39
C TYR A 197 -7.56 -2.91 12.52
N HIS A 198 -6.22 -3.04 12.66
CA HIS A 198 -5.23 -2.44 11.78
C HIS A 198 -4.33 -3.56 11.27
N LEU A 199 -4.08 -3.58 9.98
CA LEU A 199 -3.52 -4.74 9.29
C LEU A 199 -2.17 -4.41 8.65
N ILE A 200 -1.29 -5.41 8.60
CA ILE A 200 -0.15 -5.46 7.68
C ILE A 200 -0.37 -6.66 6.74
N ASN A 201 -0.41 -6.39 5.46
CA ASN A 201 -0.65 -7.41 4.40
C ASN A 201 -1.90 -8.27 4.67
N GLY A 202 -2.98 -7.64 5.14
CA GLY A 202 -4.24 -8.30 5.46
C GLY A 202 -4.23 -9.11 6.76
N ARG A 203 -3.16 -9.03 7.56
CA ARG A 203 -3.04 -9.74 8.84
C ARG A 203 -3.11 -8.78 10.01
N ALA A 204 -3.90 -9.15 11.01
CA ALA A 204 -3.98 -8.44 12.28
C ALA A 204 -2.83 -8.84 13.23
N ALA A 205 -2.63 -8.05 14.28
CA ALA A 205 -1.53 -8.24 15.22
C ALA A 205 -1.55 -9.60 15.96
N GLU A 206 -2.70 -10.24 16.09
CA GLU A 206 -2.88 -11.57 16.71
C GLU A 206 -2.35 -12.72 15.84
N THR A 207 -2.28 -12.50 14.53
CA THR A 207 -1.74 -13.46 13.54
C THR A 207 -0.82 -12.71 12.57
N PRO A 208 0.30 -12.16 13.04
CA PRO A 208 1.08 -11.20 12.30
C PRO A 208 1.71 -11.78 11.03
N GLU A 209 1.94 -10.90 10.06
CA GLU A 209 2.82 -11.20 8.93
C GLU A 209 4.25 -11.43 9.42
N VAL A 210 4.96 -12.36 8.79
CA VAL A 210 6.36 -12.66 9.10
C VAL A 210 7.20 -12.53 7.83
N PHE A 211 8.05 -11.52 7.81
CA PHE A 211 9.05 -11.32 6.78
C PHE A 211 10.33 -12.07 7.17
N VAL A 212 10.75 -13.03 6.34
CA VAL A 212 11.93 -13.86 6.63
C VAL A 212 13.09 -13.42 5.74
N SER A 213 14.22 -13.14 6.36
CA SER A 213 15.47 -12.73 5.71
C SER A 213 16.69 -13.39 6.37
N LYS A 214 17.87 -12.82 6.16
CA LYS A 214 19.14 -13.26 6.78
C LYS A 214 19.83 -12.09 7.48
N PRO A 215 20.61 -12.34 8.54
CA PRO A 215 21.42 -11.29 9.17
C PRO A 215 22.37 -10.63 8.16
N GLY A 216 22.57 -9.33 8.30
CA GLY A 216 23.46 -8.54 7.46
C GLY A 216 22.92 -8.15 6.08
N ARG A 217 21.78 -8.69 5.64
CA ARG A 217 21.15 -8.28 4.38
C ARG A 217 20.71 -6.82 4.43
N LEU A 218 20.95 -6.12 3.33
CA LEU A 218 20.38 -4.80 3.08
C LEU A 218 19.03 -4.99 2.40
N VAL A 219 17.95 -4.66 3.10
CA VAL A 219 16.58 -4.92 2.65
C VAL A 219 15.87 -3.61 2.34
N ARG A 220 15.16 -3.57 1.20
CA ARG A 220 14.23 -2.50 0.85
C ARG A 220 12.83 -2.87 1.32
N PHE A 221 12.24 -2.05 2.16
CA PHE A 221 10.83 -2.13 2.51
C PHE A 221 10.06 -1.11 1.68
N ARG A 222 9.03 -1.58 0.98
CA ARG A 222 8.09 -0.78 0.21
C ARG A 222 6.79 -0.69 0.98
N VAL A 223 6.54 0.46 1.60
CA VAL A 223 5.39 0.68 2.47
C VAL A 223 4.32 1.45 1.72
N ILE A 224 3.10 0.94 1.75
CA ILE A 224 1.90 1.53 1.15
C ILE A 224 0.87 1.69 2.25
N ASN A 225 0.31 2.87 2.43
CA ASN A 225 -0.84 3.06 3.30
C ASN A 225 -2.13 3.04 2.45
N ALA A 226 -2.84 1.91 2.48
CA ALA A 226 -4.11 1.71 1.79
C ALA A 226 -5.33 1.98 2.68
N ALA A 227 -5.11 2.42 3.93
CA ALA A 227 -6.17 2.72 4.88
C ALA A 227 -7.08 3.86 4.42
N ALA A 228 -8.32 3.84 4.85
CA ALA A 228 -9.31 4.86 4.53
C ALA A 228 -9.20 6.11 5.42
N ASP A 229 -8.90 5.91 6.72
CA ASP A 229 -9.02 6.97 7.74
C ASP A 229 -7.85 6.99 8.74
N THR A 230 -6.76 6.25 8.48
CA THR A 230 -5.67 6.11 9.44
C THR A 230 -4.31 6.47 8.83
N ALA A 231 -3.68 7.51 9.38
CA ALA A 231 -2.25 7.72 9.22
C ALA A 231 -1.48 6.85 10.21
N PHE A 232 -0.34 6.30 9.79
CA PHE A 232 0.47 5.41 10.63
C PHE A 232 1.84 5.98 10.89
N ARG A 233 2.32 5.80 12.14
CA ARG A 233 3.71 6.00 12.50
C ARG A 233 4.43 4.65 12.44
N VAL A 234 5.36 4.52 11.50
CA VAL A 234 6.05 3.26 11.20
C VAL A 234 7.43 3.22 11.83
N ALA A 235 7.77 2.12 12.50
CA ALA A 235 9.09 1.86 13.07
C ALA A 235 9.47 0.38 12.94
N LEU A 236 10.76 0.10 12.76
CA LEU A 236 11.34 -1.24 12.83
C LEU A 236 12.23 -1.34 14.08
N GLY A 237 11.78 -2.12 15.06
CA GLY A 237 12.47 -2.23 16.35
C GLY A 237 13.94 -2.61 16.20
N GLY A 238 14.81 -1.93 16.96
CA GLY A 238 16.25 -2.14 16.95
C GLY A 238 17.00 -1.64 15.71
N HIS A 239 16.31 -0.94 14.79
CA HIS A 239 16.91 -0.44 13.55
C HIS A 239 16.58 1.01 13.28
N ARG A 240 17.50 1.70 12.59
CA ARG A 240 17.22 2.96 11.94
C ARG A 240 16.93 2.73 10.45
N MET A 241 15.97 3.43 9.92
CA MET A 241 15.47 3.28 8.55
C MET A 241 15.98 4.43 7.69
N ALA A 242 16.63 4.13 6.57
CA ALA A 242 17.01 5.13 5.58
C ALA A 242 15.88 5.26 4.55
N VAL A 243 15.01 6.26 4.69
CA VAL A 243 13.94 6.57 3.72
C VAL A 243 14.60 7.07 2.44
N THR A 244 14.26 6.44 1.31
CA THR A 244 14.89 6.68 -0.01
C THR A 244 13.89 7.12 -1.08
N HIS A 245 12.60 6.81 -0.91
CA HIS A 245 11.54 7.20 -1.85
C HIS A 245 10.29 7.61 -1.09
N THR A 246 9.57 8.57 -1.66
CA THR A 246 8.22 8.96 -1.27
C THR A 246 7.34 9.00 -2.51
N ASP A 247 6.12 8.47 -2.41
CA ASP A 247 5.12 8.47 -3.49
C ASP A 247 5.63 7.93 -4.85
N GLY A 248 6.51 6.92 -4.78
CA GLY A 248 7.12 6.27 -5.93
C GLY A 248 8.42 6.91 -6.41
N PHE A 249 8.75 8.15 -6.00
CA PHE A 249 9.91 8.89 -6.50
C PHE A 249 11.07 8.90 -5.50
N PRO A 250 12.32 8.89 -5.98
CA PRO A 250 13.50 8.97 -5.11
C PRO A 250 13.59 10.34 -4.41
N CYS A 251 14.03 10.32 -3.18
CA CYS A 251 14.36 11.52 -2.41
C CYS A 251 15.80 11.43 -1.86
N ALA A 252 16.32 12.55 -1.38
CA ALA A 252 17.58 12.52 -0.63
C ALA A 252 17.40 11.62 0.60
N PRO A 253 18.25 10.58 0.80
CA PRO A 253 18.07 9.64 1.89
C PRO A 253 18.08 10.31 3.26
N VAL A 254 17.08 10.03 4.07
CA VAL A 254 16.98 10.51 5.45
C VAL A 254 16.89 9.31 6.40
N THR A 255 17.81 9.25 7.36
CA THR A 255 17.81 8.16 8.35
C THR A 255 16.99 8.55 9.57
N VAL A 256 15.96 7.77 9.86
CA VAL A 256 14.98 8.02 10.91
C VAL A 256 14.78 6.79 11.79
N ASP A 257 14.26 6.99 12.99
CA ASP A 257 13.80 5.91 13.86
C ASP A 257 12.33 5.57 13.59
N THR A 258 11.59 6.56 13.10
CA THR A 258 10.16 6.45 12.74
C THR A 258 9.81 7.47 11.67
N PHE A 259 8.80 7.17 10.87
CA PHE A 259 8.20 8.13 9.94
C PHE A 259 6.67 8.02 9.98
N LEU A 260 6.01 9.12 9.67
CA LEU A 260 4.56 9.17 9.50
C LEU A 260 4.24 8.93 8.03
N ILE A 261 3.20 8.13 7.76
CA ILE A 261 2.68 7.86 6.43
C ILE A 261 1.16 8.09 6.43
N GLY A 262 0.70 9.04 5.62
CA GLY A 262 -0.72 9.35 5.42
C GLY A 262 -1.41 8.36 4.48
N MET A 263 -2.75 8.43 4.40
CA MET A 263 -3.55 7.60 3.51
C MET A 263 -3.17 7.86 2.06
N GLY A 264 -2.96 6.80 1.27
CA GLY A 264 -2.53 6.87 -0.13
C GLY A 264 -1.03 7.12 -0.34
N GLU A 265 -0.27 7.51 0.69
CA GLU A 265 1.18 7.71 0.60
C GLU A 265 1.92 6.37 0.49
N ARG A 266 3.09 6.42 -0.13
CA ARG A 266 4.05 5.30 -0.21
C ARG A 266 5.42 5.81 0.20
N TYR A 267 6.10 5.01 1.02
CA TYR A 267 7.48 5.25 1.44
C TYR A 267 8.32 4.00 1.23
N ASP A 268 9.52 4.17 0.66
CA ASP A 268 10.48 3.07 0.65
C ASP A 268 11.66 3.41 1.55
N PHE A 269 12.09 2.43 2.35
CA PHE A 269 13.27 2.59 3.18
C PHE A 269 14.22 1.39 3.05
N LEU A 270 15.49 1.65 3.25
CA LEU A 270 16.55 0.64 3.36
C LEU A 270 16.91 0.43 4.81
N VAL A 271 17.19 -0.83 5.15
CA VAL A 271 17.70 -1.22 6.45
C VAL A 271 18.64 -2.42 6.33
N ARG A 272 19.76 -2.38 7.07
CA ARG A 272 20.61 -3.56 7.22
C ARG A 272 20.16 -4.33 8.44
N LEU A 273 19.63 -5.53 8.21
CA LEU A 273 19.06 -6.35 9.27
C LEU A 273 20.12 -6.93 10.21
N GLY A 274 19.86 -6.81 11.50
CA GLY A 274 20.58 -7.52 12.55
C GLY A 274 20.29 -9.03 12.58
N ASP A 275 20.82 -9.74 13.57
CA ASP A 275 20.48 -11.14 13.85
C ASP A 275 19.39 -11.20 14.92
N GLY A 276 18.24 -11.81 14.61
CA GLY A 276 17.12 -11.93 15.54
C GLY A 276 15.75 -11.85 14.91
N ALA A 277 14.78 -11.48 15.74
CA ALA A 277 13.41 -11.17 15.32
C ALA A 277 13.04 -9.76 15.81
N PHE A 278 12.53 -8.94 14.91
CA PHE A 278 12.32 -7.51 15.11
C PHE A 278 10.86 -7.14 14.86
N PRO A 279 10.25 -6.34 15.74
CA PRO A 279 8.89 -5.86 15.52
C PRO A 279 8.88 -4.79 14.44
N LEU A 280 8.07 -4.96 13.40
CA LEU A 280 7.64 -3.90 12.49
C LEU A 280 6.29 -3.41 13.00
N VAL A 281 6.27 -2.18 13.50
CA VAL A 281 5.08 -1.58 14.11
C VAL A 281 4.60 -0.42 13.25
N ALA A 282 3.32 -0.38 12.96
CA ALA A 282 2.64 0.77 12.39
C ALA A 282 1.56 1.23 13.39
N GLU A 283 1.88 2.24 14.19
CA GLU A 283 0.98 2.81 15.18
C GLU A 283 -0.01 3.75 14.51
N ALA A 284 -1.30 3.50 14.70
CA ALA A 284 -2.37 4.35 14.21
C ALA A 284 -2.32 5.70 14.95
N GLU A 285 -1.84 6.75 14.26
CA GLU A 285 -1.59 8.06 14.86
C GLU A 285 -2.84 8.63 15.51
N GLY A 286 -2.74 8.93 16.80
CA GLY A 286 -3.84 9.48 17.61
C GLY A 286 -5.02 8.52 17.89
N LYS A 287 -4.96 7.25 17.47
CA LYS A 287 -6.07 6.27 17.62
C LYS A 287 -5.83 5.19 18.69
N ARG A 288 -4.64 5.15 19.33
CA ARG A 288 -4.25 4.16 20.35
C ARG A 288 -4.39 2.70 19.87
N ALA A 289 -4.09 2.47 18.63
CA ALA A 289 -4.15 1.17 17.97
C ALA A 289 -2.93 0.98 17.07
N ARG A 290 -2.67 -0.22 16.60
CA ARG A 290 -1.51 -0.51 15.75
C ARG A 290 -1.72 -1.73 14.87
N ALA A 291 -1.04 -1.72 13.71
CA ALA A 291 -0.73 -2.90 12.94
C ALA A 291 0.68 -3.43 13.33
N PHE A 292 0.90 -4.72 13.16
CA PHE A 292 2.10 -5.38 13.63
C PHE A 292 2.53 -6.51 12.69
N ALA A 293 3.84 -6.59 12.44
CA ALA A 293 4.47 -7.70 11.74
C ALA A 293 5.83 -8.05 12.40
N ILE A 294 6.40 -9.17 12.02
CA ILE A 294 7.69 -9.65 12.50
C ILE A 294 8.66 -9.68 11.32
N VAL A 295 9.85 -9.09 11.48
CA VAL A 295 11.00 -9.30 10.58
C VAL A 295 11.94 -10.25 11.26
N SER A 296 12.10 -11.47 10.71
CA SER A 296 12.92 -12.53 11.31
C SER A 296 14.11 -12.86 10.44
N THR A 297 15.29 -12.85 11.02
CA THR A 297 16.54 -13.30 10.39
C THR A 297 17.09 -14.58 11.02
N SER A 298 16.43 -15.11 12.07
CA SER A 298 16.81 -16.32 12.78
C SER A 298 15.59 -17.21 13.04
N HIS A 299 15.73 -18.50 12.75
CA HIS A 299 14.68 -19.50 13.06
C HIS A 299 14.51 -19.77 14.57
N ARG A 300 15.40 -19.26 15.42
CA ARG A 300 15.44 -19.54 16.87
C ARG A 300 15.06 -18.33 17.74
N ALA A 301 14.89 -17.14 17.15
CA ALA A 301 14.54 -15.97 17.93
C ALA A 301 13.08 -16.04 18.39
N PRO A 302 12.78 -15.77 19.67
CA PRO A 302 11.40 -15.65 20.13
C PRO A 302 10.72 -14.52 19.39
N ALA A 303 9.40 -14.66 19.16
CA ALA A 303 8.60 -13.58 18.57
C ALA A 303 8.72 -12.33 19.46
N PRO A 304 9.06 -11.17 18.90
CA PRO A 304 9.15 -9.93 19.67
C PRO A 304 7.78 -9.56 20.22
N ALA A 305 7.76 -8.93 21.39
CA ALA A 305 6.53 -8.31 21.87
C ALA A 305 6.11 -7.19 20.91
N ALA A 306 4.80 -7.00 20.75
CA ALA A 306 4.24 -5.93 19.90
C ALA A 306 4.43 -4.52 20.50
N THR A 307 5.44 -4.32 21.34
CA THR A 307 5.82 -3.03 21.95
C THR A 307 7.11 -2.55 21.33
N CYS A 308 7.06 -1.55 20.49
CA CYS A 308 8.24 -0.73 20.20
C CYS A 308 8.35 0.30 21.32
N GLY A 309 9.50 0.39 21.97
CA GLY A 309 9.80 1.48 22.90
C GLY A 309 10.04 2.77 22.12
N CYS A 310 9.00 3.27 21.46
CA CYS A 310 9.02 4.63 20.93
C CYS A 310 8.88 5.55 22.15
N ALA A 311 9.98 6.16 22.56
CA ALA A 311 9.95 7.25 23.53
C ALA A 311 8.98 8.32 23.00
N SER A 312 8.04 8.68 23.85
CA SER A 312 7.07 9.77 23.67
C SER A 312 7.75 11.11 23.38
#